data_5f588fffa2d1f33612b70bf6a231b276
#
_entry.id   5f588fffa2d1f33612b70bf6a231b276
#
_cell.length_a   1.000
_cell.length_b   1.000
_cell.length_c   1.000
_cell.angle_alpha   90.00
_cell.angle_beta   90.00
_cell.angle_gamma   90.00
#
_symmetry.space_group_name_H-M   'P 1'
#
loop_
_entity.id
_entity.type
_entity.pdbx_description
1 polymer ?
#
loop_
_entity_poly.entity_id
_entity_poly.type
_entity_poly.pdbx_seq_one_letter_code
_entity_poly.pdbx_strand_id
1 'polypeptide(L)'
;MASNKWLEDLLAQVARGEVSADIAHEQLTEKLRARPFEDLGFARVDHHRSIRQGFPEVILGLGKTPDQVAAIAEEIVRRGSTLLVTRASVAAFDAVRAVVTQATYHQAASLITFRQSDVAPGKGTIVIASAGTSDQPVAEEAALTAELMGNTVERIYDVGVAGLHRLLGERQRLAAARVIIVVAGMEGALPSVVAGLVAVPVIAVPTSIGYGASFGGLAALLGMLNSCASGVSVVNIDNGFGAANIASLINHL
;
A
#
# COMPACT_ATOMS: atom_id res chain seq x y z
N MET A 1 16.49 3.25 1.40
CA MET A 1 16.21 2.64 2.71
C MET A 1 15.03 3.40 3.29
N ALA A 2 13.93 2.71 3.66
CA ALA A 2 12.82 3.39 4.34
C ALA A 2 13.38 4.04 5.61
N SER A 3 13.23 5.36 5.68
CA SER A 3 13.76 6.18 6.78
C SER A 3 13.01 5.81 8.06
N ASN A 4 13.73 5.40 9.08
CA ASN A 4 13.16 5.25 10.42
C ASN A 4 13.15 6.64 11.07
N LYS A 5 12.13 7.44 10.74
CA LYS A 5 12.02 8.84 11.15
C LYS A 5 12.27 9.03 12.65
N TRP A 6 11.77 8.13 13.49
CA TRP A 6 12.02 8.18 14.93
C TRP A 6 13.51 8.09 15.27
N LEU A 7 14.28 7.20 14.64
CA LEU A 7 15.72 7.04 14.90
C LEU A 7 16.49 8.25 14.35
N GLU A 8 16.11 8.74 13.18
CA GLU A 8 16.71 9.96 12.59
C GLU A 8 16.44 11.18 13.47
N ASP A 9 15.22 11.35 13.94
CA ASP A 9 14.84 12.44 14.85
C ASP A 9 15.60 12.34 16.17
N LEU A 10 15.74 11.14 16.76
CA LEU A 10 16.53 10.93 17.97
C LEU A 10 18.01 11.27 17.76
N LEU A 11 18.60 10.80 16.66
CA LEU A 11 19.99 11.11 16.31
C LEU A 11 20.17 12.61 16.04
N ALA A 12 19.21 13.25 15.39
CA ALA A 12 19.24 14.69 15.18
C ALA A 12 19.13 15.48 16.49
N GLN A 13 18.32 15.03 17.45
CA GLN A 13 18.23 15.64 18.79
C GLN A 13 19.55 15.49 19.54
N VAL A 14 20.20 14.34 19.45
CA VAL A 14 21.55 14.15 20.03
C VAL A 14 22.56 15.09 19.38
N ALA A 15 22.54 15.20 18.05
CA ALA A 15 23.46 16.08 17.31
C ALA A 15 23.26 17.56 17.66
N ARG A 16 22.03 17.99 17.99
CA ARG A 16 21.72 19.35 18.45
C ARG A 16 21.94 19.57 19.96
N GLY A 17 22.33 18.52 20.71
CA GLY A 17 22.50 18.59 22.16
C GLY A 17 21.19 18.69 22.96
N GLU A 18 20.05 18.43 22.34
CA GLU A 18 18.72 18.44 22.97
C GLU A 18 18.50 17.20 23.83
N VAL A 19 19.12 16.08 23.44
CA VAL A 19 19.10 14.80 24.16
C VAL A 19 20.55 14.34 24.34
N SER A 20 20.92 13.90 25.55
CA SER A 20 22.25 13.35 25.79
C SER A 20 22.41 11.97 25.15
N ALA A 21 23.66 11.59 24.84
CA ALA A 21 23.96 10.26 24.31
C ALA A 21 23.48 9.13 25.23
N ASP A 22 23.54 9.33 26.55
CA ASP A 22 23.08 8.34 27.55
C ASP A 22 21.57 8.16 27.51
N ILE A 23 20.80 9.27 27.45
CA ILE A 23 19.35 9.22 27.31
C ILE A 23 18.95 8.56 25.98
N ALA A 24 19.63 8.91 24.89
CA ALA A 24 19.40 8.28 23.60
C ALA A 24 19.71 6.78 23.60
N HIS A 25 20.78 6.38 24.30
CA HIS A 25 21.14 4.98 24.51
C HIS A 25 20.06 4.22 25.29
N GLU A 26 19.53 4.82 26.36
CA GLU A 26 18.43 4.23 27.14
C GLU A 26 17.18 4.06 26.29
N GLN A 27 16.76 5.09 25.54
CA GLN A 27 15.59 5.02 24.67
C GLN A 27 15.74 3.98 23.55
N LEU A 28 16.92 3.89 22.95
CA LEU A 28 17.24 2.85 21.95
C LEU A 28 17.19 1.46 22.57
N THR A 29 17.82 1.32 23.74
CA THR A 29 17.91 0.03 24.44
C THR A 29 16.52 -0.44 24.88
N GLU A 30 15.66 0.46 25.39
CA GLU A 30 14.29 0.16 25.76
C GLU A 30 13.49 -0.29 24.54
N LYS A 31 13.59 0.43 23.42
CA LYS A 31 12.89 0.07 22.17
C LYS A 31 13.38 -1.24 21.55
N LEU A 32 14.68 -1.54 21.66
CA LEU A 32 15.26 -2.82 21.19
C LEU A 32 14.95 -3.98 22.13
N ARG A 33 14.81 -3.71 23.45
CA ARG A 33 14.40 -4.71 24.47
C ARG A 33 12.89 -4.96 24.46
N ALA A 34 12.09 -4.02 23.93
CA ALA A 34 10.67 -4.25 23.73
C ALA A 34 10.48 -5.52 22.91
N ARG A 35 9.56 -6.39 23.33
CA ARG A 35 9.29 -7.64 22.60
C ARG A 35 9.02 -7.32 21.12
N PRO A 36 9.69 -7.97 20.18
CA PRO A 36 9.53 -7.68 18.76
C PRO A 36 8.12 -8.01 18.25
N PHE A 37 7.39 -8.81 18.97
CA PHE A 37 5.99 -9.17 18.69
C PHE A 37 5.20 -9.36 19.98
N GLU A 38 3.89 -9.18 19.89
CA GLU A 38 2.93 -9.56 20.94
C GLU A 38 2.20 -10.83 20.51
N ASP A 39 2.12 -11.81 21.42
CA ASP A 39 1.44 -13.08 21.16
C ASP A 39 0.01 -13.02 21.73
N LEU A 40 -0.99 -12.99 20.84
CA LEU A 40 -2.41 -13.01 21.17
C LEU A 40 -2.98 -14.44 21.27
N GLY A 41 -2.12 -15.47 21.21
CA GLY A 41 -2.50 -16.88 21.19
C GLY A 41 -2.88 -17.40 19.81
N PHE A 42 -3.65 -16.64 19.04
CA PHE A 42 -4.05 -16.94 17.67
C PHE A 42 -3.24 -16.16 16.59
N ALA A 43 -2.56 -15.10 16.98
CA ALA A 43 -1.73 -14.26 16.11
C ALA A 43 -0.53 -13.72 16.87
N ARG A 44 0.55 -13.43 16.15
CA ARG A 44 1.72 -12.71 16.66
C ARG A 44 1.88 -11.40 15.93
N VAL A 45 1.63 -10.28 16.62
CA VAL A 45 1.66 -8.93 16.03
C VAL A 45 3.10 -8.42 16.01
N ASP A 46 3.64 -8.13 14.83
CA ASP A 46 5.04 -7.72 14.61
C ASP A 46 5.22 -6.20 14.83
N HIS A 47 5.67 -5.80 15.99
CA HIS A 47 5.92 -4.39 16.34
C HIS A 47 7.22 -3.80 15.75
N HIS A 48 8.14 -4.65 15.27
CA HIS A 48 9.38 -4.20 14.66
C HIS A 48 9.32 -4.07 13.14
N ARG A 49 8.16 -4.32 12.52
CA ARG A 49 8.02 -4.24 11.07
C ARG A 49 8.32 -2.83 10.53
N SER A 50 7.86 -1.78 11.21
CA SER A 50 8.15 -0.40 10.83
C SER A 50 9.65 -0.08 10.83
N ILE A 51 10.42 -0.69 11.74
CA ILE A 51 11.88 -0.51 11.82
C ILE A 51 12.56 -1.19 10.63
N ARG A 52 12.09 -2.38 10.21
CA ARG A 52 12.70 -3.15 9.14
C ARG A 52 12.22 -2.78 7.75
N GLN A 53 10.95 -2.38 7.62
CA GLN A 53 10.27 -2.20 6.33
C GLN A 53 9.72 -0.78 6.13
N GLY A 54 9.86 0.12 7.12
CA GLY A 54 9.40 1.51 7.04
C GLY A 54 7.89 1.72 7.23
N PHE A 55 7.10 0.64 7.33
CA PHE A 55 5.66 0.70 7.58
C PHE A 55 5.25 -0.35 8.62
N PRO A 56 4.25 -0.06 9.49
CA PRO A 56 3.78 -0.99 10.52
C PRO A 56 3.20 -2.28 9.94
N GLU A 57 2.87 -3.23 10.80
CA GLU A 57 2.15 -4.43 10.41
C GLU A 57 0.79 -4.08 9.80
N VAL A 58 0.42 -4.86 8.77
CA VAL A 58 -0.84 -4.71 8.02
C VAL A 58 -1.67 -5.97 8.22
N ILE A 59 -2.94 -5.80 8.53
CA ILE A 59 -3.86 -6.89 8.75
C ILE A 59 -4.49 -7.30 7.42
N LEU A 60 -4.34 -8.56 7.03
CA LEU A 60 -5.18 -9.17 6.00
C LEU A 60 -6.49 -9.62 6.65
N GLY A 61 -7.60 -8.93 6.35
CA GLY A 61 -8.92 -9.23 6.93
C GLY A 61 -9.52 -10.54 6.39
N LEU A 62 -9.15 -10.92 5.15
CA LEU A 62 -9.62 -12.15 4.53
C LEU A 62 -9.26 -13.38 5.37
N GLY A 63 -10.25 -14.22 5.67
CA GLY A 63 -10.06 -15.46 6.45
C GLY A 63 -9.95 -15.26 7.97
N LYS A 64 -10.04 -14.03 8.48
CA LYS A 64 -10.11 -13.75 9.92
C LYS A 64 -11.52 -13.46 10.37
N THR A 65 -11.84 -13.80 11.61
CA THR A 65 -13.09 -13.38 12.23
C THR A 65 -13.05 -11.89 12.57
N PRO A 66 -14.20 -11.19 12.67
CA PRO A 66 -14.26 -9.81 13.10
C PRO A 66 -13.52 -9.54 14.41
N ASP A 67 -13.68 -10.41 15.40
CA ASP A 67 -13.02 -10.28 16.71
C ASP A 67 -11.50 -10.44 16.61
N GLN A 68 -11.00 -11.33 15.74
CA GLN A 68 -9.57 -11.45 15.48
C GLN A 68 -8.98 -10.18 14.85
N VAL A 69 -9.69 -9.60 13.88
CA VAL A 69 -9.26 -8.34 13.25
C VAL A 69 -9.26 -7.21 14.29
N ALA A 70 -10.30 -7.11 15.12
CA ALA A 70 -10.41 -6.08 16.16
C ALA A 70 -9.28 -6.21 17.21
N ALA A 71 -9.00 -7.41 17.71
CA ALA A 71 -7.95 -7.65 18.71
C ALA A 71 -6.54 -7.29 18.15
N ILE A 72 -6.24 -7.64 16.91
CA ILE A 72 -4.96 -7.26 16.26
C ILE A 72 -4.92 -5.74 16.05
N ALA A 73 -6.01 -5.12 15.59
CA ALA A 73 -6.10 -3.67 15.37
C ALA A 73 -5.89 -2.87 16.67
N GLU A 74 -6.51 -3.29 17.76
CA GLU A 74 -6.34 -2.69 19.09
C GLU A 74 -4.87 -2.72 19.52
N GLU A 75 -4.20 -3.86 19.37
CA GLU A 75 -2.80 -4.02 19.73
C GLU A 75 -1.87 -3.12 18.90
N ILE A 76 -2.09 -3.03 17.58
CA ILE A 76 -1.32 -2.15 16.68
C ILE A 76 -1.49 -0.69 17.12
N VAL A 77 -2.72 -0.26 17.36
CA VAL A 77 -3.04 1.13 17.73
C VAL A 77 -2.55 1.46 19.15
N ARG A 78 -2.67 0.53 20.09
CA ARG A 78 -2.16 0.69 21.47
C ARG A 78 -0.65 0.96 21.50
N ARG A 79 0.10 0.44 20.52
CA ARG A 79 1.55 0.68 20.34
C ARG A 79 1.88 1.96 19.58
N GLY A 80 0.91 2.82 19.28
CA GLY A 80 1.12 4.08 18.56
C GLY A 80 1.32 3.92 17.05
N SER A 81 1.03 2.75 16.49
CA SER A 81 1.22 2.47 15.06
C SER A 81 -0.01 2.81 14.24
N THR A 82 0.21 3.27 13.02
CA THR A 82 -0.84 3.46 12.00
C THR A 82 -1.48 2.12 11.65
N LEU A 83 -2.81 2.07 11.61
CA LEU A 83 -3.60 0.88 11.28
C LEU A 83 -3.92 0.84 9.79
N LEU A 84 -3.71 -0.30 9.18
CA LEU A 84 -4.21 -0.68 7.86
C LEU A 84 -4.73 -2.11 7.90
N VAL A 85 -6.00 -2.28 7.55
CA VAL A 85 -6.59 -3.61 7.32
C VAL A 85 -7.00 -3.70 5.86
N THR A 86 -6.49 -4.67 5.13
CA THR A 86 -6.86 -4.92 3.73
C THR A 86 -7.93 -6.01 3.65
N ARG A 87 -8.75 -5.97 2.60
CA ARG A 87 -9.82 -6.95 2.36
C ARG A 87 -10.72 -7.14 3.57
N ALA A 88 -11.08 -6.04 4.21
CA ALA A 88 -11.93 -6.01 5.38
C ALA A 88 -13.41 -6.11 5.01
N SER A 89 -14.18 -6.91 5.76
CA SER A 89 -15.63 -6.90 5.70
C SER A 89 -16.23 -5.77 6.53
N VAL A 90 -17.49 -5.42 6.28
CA VAL A 90 -18.25 -4.47 7.12
C VAL A 90 -18.30 -4.94 8.58
N ALA A 91 -18.54 -6.24 8.81
CA ALA A 91 -18.53 -6.80 10.16
C ALA A 91 -17.19 -6.66 10.87
N ALA A 92 -16.05 -6.80 10.13
CA ALA A 92 -14.73 -6.55 10.68
C ALA A 92 -14.54 -5.06 11.03
N PHE A 93 -15.07 -4.14 10.21
CA PHE A 93 -15.05 -2.72 10.52
C PHE A 93 -15.85 -2.39 11.78
N ASP A 94 -17.06 -2.92 11.93
CA ASP A 94 -17.89 -2.68 13.11
C ASP A 94 -17.17 -3.13 14.40
N ALA A 95 -16.53 -4.30 14.36
CA ALA A 95 -15.73 -4.81 15.49
C ALA A 95 -14.50 -3.94 15.76
N VAL A 96 -13.76 -3.52 14.71
CA VAL A 96 -12.60 -2.62 14.86
C VAL A 96 -13.02 -1.27 15.42
N ARG A 97 -14.13 -0.69 14.94
CA ARG A 97 -14.63 0.62 15.39
C ARG A 97 -15.03 0.62 16.87
N ALA A 98 -15.44 -0.53 17.41
CA ALA A 98 -15.75 -0.66 18.86
C ALA A 98 -14.52 -0.45 19.74
N VAL A 99 -13.31 -0.79 19.26
CA VAL A 99 -12.04 -0.68 20.01
C VAL A 99 -11.14 0.46 19.50
N VAL A 100 -11.27 0.85 18.22
CA VAL A 100 -10.57 1.98 17.57
C VAL A 100 -11.61 2.92 17.01
N THR A 101 -12.14 3.83 17.82
CA THR A 101 -13.28 4.70 17.47
C THR A 101 -13.01 5.64 16.28
N GLN A 102 -11.75 6.00 16.04
CA GLN A 102 -11.31 6.86 14.93
C GLN A 102 -11.06 6.10 13.62
N ALA A 103 -11.23 4.77 13.60
CA ALA A 103 -11.04 3.98 12.39
C ALA A 103 -12.04 4.39 11.30
N THR A 104 -11.55 4.48 10.08
CA THR A 104 -12.35 4.82 8.87
C THR A 104 -12.44 3.60 7.97
N TYR A 105 -13.65 3.32 7.47
CA TYR A 105 -13.89 2.27 6.48
C TYR A 105 -14.00 2.86 5.08
N HIS A 106 -13.18 2.37 4.17
CA HIS A 106 -13.19 2.72 2.76
C HIS A 106 -13.87 1.60 1.98
N GLN A 107 -15.19 1.70 1.84
CA GLN A 107 -16.03 0.63 1.28
C GLN A 107 -15.58 0.20 -0.12
N ALA A 108 -15.24 1.14 -1.00
CA ALA A 108 -14.84 0.83 -2.38
C ALA A 108 -13.57 -0.04 -2.44
N ALA A 109 -12.63 0.16 -1.51
CA ALA A 109 -11.37 -0.57 -1.42
C ALA A 109 -11.40 -1.73 -0.42
N SER A 110 -12.48 -1.90 0.33
CA SER A 110 -12.56 -2.83 1.46
C SER A 110 -11.39 -2.68 2.45
N LEU A 111 -11.04 -1.42 2.77
CA LEU A 111 -9.96 -1.09 3.70
C LEU A 111 -10.49 -0.47 4.99
N ILE A 112 -9.79 -0.75 6.10
CA ILE A 112 -9.94 0.01 7.34
C ILE A 112 -8.61 0.71 7.60
N THR A 113 -8.66 2.01 7.90
CA THR A 113 -7.47 2.81 8.18
C THR A 113 -7.64 3.65 9.44
N PHE A 114 -6.53 3.85 10.16
CA PHE A 114 -6.40 4.89 11.15
C PHE A 114 -4.95 5.38 11.16
N ARG A 115 -4.75 6.65 10.77
CA ARG A 115 -3.42 7.28 10.77
C ARG A 115 -3.12 7.79 12.17
N GLN A 116 -2.04 7.30 12.77
CA GLN A 116 -1.61 7.67 14.11
C GLN A 116 -0.23 8.32 14.14
N SER A 117 0.60 8.06 13.14
CA SER A 117 1.93 8.64 13.03
C SER A 117 2.14 9.32 11.68
N ASP A 118 2.95 10.36 11.69
CA ASP A 118 3.41 11.00 10.46
C ASP A 118 4.42 10.08 9.76
N VAL A 119 4.31 10.03 8.45
CA VAL A 119 5.23 9.31 7.57
C VAL A 119 5.95 10.35 6.71
N ALA A 120 7.25 10.16 6.50
CA ALA A 120 8.01 11.04 5.61
C ALA A 120 7.36 11.08 4.22
N PRO A 121 7.26 12.25 3.58
CA PRO A 121 6.65 12.35 2.27
C PRO A 121 7.51 11.68 1.19
N GLY A 122 6.88 11.02 0.23
CA GLY A 122 7.55 10.54 -0.98
C GLY A 122 8.09 11.68 -1.83
N LYS A 123 9.09 11.39 -2.67
CA LYS A 123 9.80 12.40 -3.47
C LYS A 123 9.07 12.87 -4.72
N GLY A 124 7.99 12.20 -5.11
CA GLY A 124 7.20 12.53 -6.29
C GLY A 124 5.79 11.96 -6.21
N THR A 125 5.08 11.97 -7.34
CA THR A 125 3.71 11.49 -7.44
C THR A 125 3.67 10.03 -7.89
N ILE A 126 2.87 9.22 -7.20
CA ILE A 126 2.45 7.90 -7.68
C ILE A 126 1.15 8.08 -8.47
N VAL A 127 1.17 7.72 -9.74
CA VAL A 127 -0.06 7.68 -10.55
C VAL A 127 -0.65 6.28 -10.51
N ILE A 128 -1.97 6.20 -10.29
CA ILE A 128 -2.71 4.93 -10.32
C ILE A 128 -3.72 5.00 -11.47
N ALA A 129 -3.50 4.14 -12.47
CA ALA A 129 -4.37 4.03 -13.64
C ALA A 129 -5.17 2.73 -13.58
N SER A 130 -6.49 2.77 -13.84
CA SER A 130 -7.33 1.58 -13.98
C SER A 130 -7.96 1.47 -15.36
N ALA A 131 -8.10 0.23 -15.86
CA ALA A 131 -8.67 -0.04 -17.17
C ALA A 131 -10.17 0.23 -17.19
N GLY A 132 -10.94 -0.35 -16.29
CA GLY A 132 -12.38 -0.19 -16.20
C GLY A 132 -12.84 0.14 -14.79
N THR A 133 -14.15 0.45 -14.67
CA THR A 133 -14.78 0.74 -13.38
C THR A 133 -14.79 -0.47 -12.44
N SER A 134 -14.81 -1.68 -12.99
CA SER A 134 -14.75 -2.92 -12.19
C SER A 134 -13.36 -3.16 -11.57
N ASP A 135 -12.31 -2.52 -12.09
CA ASP A 135 -10.95 -2.59 -11.56
C ASP A 135 -10.71 -1.59 -10.41
N GLN A 136 -11.62 -0.62 -10.24
CA GLN A 136 -11.48 0.45 -9.25
C GLN A 136 -11.29 -0.03 -7.81
N PRO A 137 -11.93 -1.09 -7.32
CA PRO A 137 -11.70 -1.55 -5.94
C PRO A 137 -10.23 -1.88 -5.66
N VAL A 138 -9.53 -2.51 -6.61
CA VAL A 138 -8.10 -2.84 -6.48
C VAL A 138 -7.24 -1.59 -6.67
N ALA A 139 -7.64 -0.68 -7.56
CA ALA A 139 -6.97 0.61 -7.74
C ALA A 139 -7.09 1.50 -6.50
N GLU A 140 -8.26 1.54 -5.84
CA GLU A 140 -8.45 2.27 -4.58
C GLU A 140 -7.70 1.62 -3.40
N GLU A 141 -7.61 0.28 -3.35
CA GLU A 141 -6.72 -0.39 -2.38
C GLU A 141 -5.28 0.12 -2.53
N ALA A 142 -4.78 0.20 -3.76
CA ALA A 142 -3.44 0.72 -4.03
C ALA A 142 -3.32 2.21 -3.66
N ALA A 143 -4.31 3.03 -4.03
CA ALA A 143 -4.29 4.48 -3.79
C ALA A 143 -4.25 4.81 -2.30
N LEU A 144 -5.20 4.29 -1.54
CA LEU A 144 -5.32 4.56 -0.11
C LEU A 144 -4.13 4.00 0.68
N THR A 145 -3.60 2.84 0.26
CA THR A 145 -2.39 2.27 0.85
C THR A 145 -1.19 3.18 0.62
N ALA A 146 -0.99 3.66 -0.62
CA ALA A 146 0.12 4.56 -0.94
C ALA A 146 -0.01 5.91 -0.21
N GLU A 147 -1.20 6.48 -0.11
CA GLU A 147 -1.47 7.71 0.65
C GLU A 147 -1.19 7.52 2.15
N LEU A 148 -1.58 6.38 2.72
CA LEU A 148 -1.30 6.07 4.11
C LEU A 148 0.21 5.92 4.39
N MET A 149 0.97 5.46 3.38
CA MET A 149 2.43 5.37 3.40
C MET A 149 3.15 6.70 3.09
N GLY A 150 2.43 7.84 3.07
CA GLY A 150 3.03 9.19 2.93
C GLY A 150 3.24 9.66 1.50
N ASN A 151 2.66 8.99 0.51
CA ASN A 151 2.85 9.38 -0.88
C ASN A 151 1.75 10.32 -1.39
N THR A 152 2.12 11.24 -2.29
CA THR A 152 1.17 11.96 -3.14
C THR A 152 0.69 11.02 -4.22
N VAL A 153 -0.64 10.90 -4.36
CA VAL A 153 -1.29 9.97 -5.30
C VAL A 153 -2.20 10.73 -6.25
N GLU A 154 -2.09 10.42 -7.54
CA GLU A 154 -3.05 10.82 -8.55
C GLU A 154 -3.79 9.59 -9.12
N ARG A 155 -5.09 9.74 -9.34
CA ARG A 155 -5.97 8.69 -9.87
C ARG A 155 -6.37 9.01 -11.30
N ILE A 156 -6.23 8.02 -12.20
CA ILE A 156 -6.63 8.07 -13.61
C ILE A 156 -7.46 6.81 -13.89
N TYR A 157 -8.77 6.92 -13.82
CA TYR A 157 -9.65 5.77 -13.92
C TYR A 157 -10.37 5.69 -15.26
N ASP A 158 -10.80 4.47 -15.62
CA ASP A 158 -11.53 4.17 -16.84
C ASP A 158 -10.78 4.56 -18.15
N VAL A 159 -9.50 4.21 -18.20
CA VAL A 159 -8.62 4.46 -19.36
C VAL A 159 -8.20 3.18 -20.09
N GLY A 160 -9.10 2.19 -20.12
CA GLY A 160 -8.86 0.90 -20.78
C GLY A 160 -8.54 1.04 -22.27
N VAL A 161 -7.78 0.06 -22.78
CA VAL A 161 -7.24 0.08 -24.17
C VAL A 161 -8.30 0.06 -25.26
N ALA A 162 -9.52 -0.40 -24.97
CA ALA A 162 -10.66 -0.35 -25.91
C ALA A 162 -11.07 1.11 -26.26
N GLY A 163 -10.69 2.08 -25.40
CA GLY A 163 -10.87 3.50 -25.64
C GLY A 163 -9.56 4.26 -25.51
N LEU A 164 -8.55 3.89 -26.30
CA LEU A 164 -7.17 4.36 -26.20
C LEU A 164 -7.03 5.89 -26.15
N HIS A 165 -7.95 6.63 -26.83
CA HIS A 165 -7.98 8.10 -26.79
C HIS A 165 -8.13 8.66 -25.36
N ARG A 166 -8.79 7.95 -24.44
CA ARG A 166 -8.94 8.35 -23.02
C ARG A 166 -7.57 8.32 -22.32
N LEU A 167 -6.81 7.24 -22.52
CA LEU A 167 -5.46 7.12 -22.00
C LEU A 167 -4.52 8.18 -22.57
N LEU A 168 -4.58 8.41 -23.89
CA LEU A 168 -3.74 9.39 -24.55
C LEU A 168 -4.02 10.82 -24.08
N GLY A 169 -5.25 11.11 -23.67
CA GLY A 169 -5.61 12.39 -23.04
C GLY A 169 -4.89 12.64 -21.70
N GLU A 170 -4.47 11.58 -21.00
CA GLU A 170 -3.79 11.66 -19.70
C GLU A 170 -2.25 11.62 -19.80
N ARG A 171 -1.70 11.67 -21.01
CA ARG A 171 -0.26 11.51 -21.26
C ARG A 171 0.62 12.43 -20.42
N GLN A 172 0.22 13.68 -20.21
CA GLN A 172 1.02 14.62 -19.41
C GLN A 172 1.12 14.22 -17.95
N ARG A 173 0.00 13.77 -17.37
CA ARG A 173 -0.04 13.29 -15.97
C ARG A 173 0.77 12.00 -15.80
N LEU A 174 0.67 11.08 -16.74
CA LEU A 174 1.47 9.86 -16.75
C LEU A 174 2.97 10.17 -16.86
N ALA A 175 3.37 11.11 -17.70
CA ALA A 175 4.77 11.50 -17.90
C ALA A 175 5.37 12.24 -16.67
N ALA A 176 4.55 12.90 -15.86
CA ALA A 176 4.96 13.60 -14.64
C ALA A 176 5.10 12.68 -13.42
N ALA A 177 4.66 11.43 -13.51
CA ALA A 177 4.74 10.47 -12.43
C ALA A 177 6.19 10.07 -12.10
N ARG A 178 6.45 9.71 -10.85
CA ARG A 178 7.69 9.05 -10.44
C ARG A 178 7.61 7.53 -10.58
N VAL A 179 6.44 6.98 -10.37
CA VAL A 179 6.11 5.55 -10.57
C VAL A 179 4.62 5.44 -10.88
N ILE A 180 4.24 4.48 -11.70
CA ILE A 180 2.85 4.27 -12.09
C ILE A 180 2.41 2.87 -11.66
N ILE A 181 1.24 2.78 -11.05
CA ILE A 181 0.54 1.52 -10.80
C ILE A 181 -0.57 1.42 -11.85
N VAL A 182 -0.61 0.32 -12.60
CA VAL A 182 -1.62 0.08 -13.63
C VAL A 182 -2.43 -1.17 -13.29
N VAL A 183 -3.72 -0.98 -13.09
CA VAL A 183 -4.66 -2.03 -12.65
C VAL A 183 -5.58 -2.40 -13.81
N ALA A 184 -5.58 -3.67 -14.21
CA ALA A 184 -6.37 -4.14 -15.35
C ALA A 184 -6.75 -5.62 -15.21
N GLY A 185 -8.01 -5.93 -15.54
CA GLY A 185 -8.49 -7.29 -15.74
C GLY A 185 -8.47 -7.70 -17.21
N MET A 186 -9.40 -8.58 -17.60
CA MET A 186 -9.57 -9.11 -18.97
C MET A 186 -8.28 -9.73 -19.51
N GLU A 187 -7.68 -9.12 -20.54
CA GLU A 187 -6.42 -9.55 -21.19
C GLU A 187 -5.16 -8.88 -20.61
N GLY A 188 -5.32 -7.88 -19.73
CA GLY A 188 -4.20 -7.22 -19.08
C GLY A 188 -3.32 -6.36 -19.97
N ALA A 189 -3.83 -5.79 -21.06
CA ALA A 189 -3.02 -5.08 -22.06
C ALA A 189 -2.61 -3.66 -21.63
N LEU A 190 -3.36 -3.01 -20.74
CA LEU A 190 -3.13 -1.61 -20.35
C LEU A 190 -1.70 -1.32 -19.86
N PRO A 191 -1.08 -2.14 -18.98
CA PRO A 191 0.28 -1.88 -18.50
C PRO A 191 1.32 -1.81 -19.61
N SER A 192 1.22 -2.67 -20.63
CA SER A 192 2.13 -2.65 -21.80
C SER A 192 2.03 -1.34 -22.59
N VAL A 193 0.80 -0.83 -22.76
CA VAL A 193 0.56 0.43 -23.48
C VAL A 193 1.09 1.60 -22.66
N VAL A 194 0.79 1.65 -21.36
CA VAL A 194 1.30 2.72 -20.48
C VAL A 194 2.82 2.72 -20.45
N ALA A 195 3.45 1.57 -20.27
CA ALA A 195 4.91 1.47 -20.22
C ALA A 195 5.58 1.88 -21.55
N GLY A 196 4.90 1.71 -22.69
CA GLY A 196 5.37 2.22 -23.97
C GLY A 196 5.29 3.75 -24.12
N LEU A 197 4.58 4.45 -23.23
CA LEU A 197 4.37 5.89 -23.28
C LEU A 197 5.25 6.68 -22.28
N VAL A 198 5.88 6.00 -21.31
CA VAL A 198 6.57 6.64 -20.19
C VAL A 198 7.98 6.09 -20.00
N ALA A 199 8.82 6.85 -19.27
CA ALA A 199 10.19 6.45 -18.91
C ALA A 199 10.34 6.13 -17.41
N VAL A 200 9.23 5.91 -16.70
CA VAL A 200 9.21 5.62 -15.27
C VAL A 200 8.79 4.16 -15.03
N PRO A 201 9.12 3.57 -13.85
CA PRO A 201 8.69 2.21 -13.52
C PRO A 201 7.16 2.07 -13.56
N VAL A 202 6.68 0.97 -14.14
CA VAL A 202 5.27 0.60 -14.19
C VAL A 202 5.07 -0.69 -13.39
N ILE A 203 4.22 -0.64 -12.36
CA ILE A 203 3.83 -1.79 -11.57
C ILE A 203 2.44 -2.23 -12.03
N ALA A 204 2.37 -3.39 -12.67
CA ALA A 204 1.15 -3.95 -13.22
C ALA A 204 0.43 -4.81 -12.17
N VAL A 205 -0.86 -4.55 -11.99
CA VAL A 205 -1.73 -5.30 -11.09
C VAL A 205 -2.81 -5.98 -11.93
N PRO A 206 -2.70 -7.28 -12.19
CA PRO A 206 -3.79 -8.03 -12.80
C PRO A 206 -4.96 -8.10 -11.83
N THR A 207 -6.20 -7.99 -12.32
CA THR A 207 -7.39 -8.19 -11.50
C THR A 207 -8.09 -9.48 -11.87
N SER A 208 -8.87 -10.03 -10.92
CA SER A 208 -9.73 -11.19 -11.16
C SER A 208 -10.94 -10.86 -12.03
N ILE A 209 -11.09 -9.59 -12.42
CA ILE A 209 -12.19 -9.11 -13.27
C ILE A 209 -12.04 -9.66 -14.69
N GLY A 210 -13.08 -10.35 -15.13
CA GLY A 210 -13.15 -10.96 -16.47
C GLY A 210 -14.17 -12.09 -16.51
N TYR A 211 -14.31 -12.70 -17.67
CA TYR A 211 -15.22 -13.84 -17.89
C TYR A 211 -14.60 -14.82 -18.90
N GLY A 212 -15.23 -15.98 -19.08
CA GLY A 212 -14.75 -17.01 -20.02
C GLY A 212 -13.31 -17.42 -19.76
N ALA A 213 -12.42 -17.21 -20.70
CA ALA A 213 -11.02 -17.61 -20.62
C ALA A 213 -10.12 -16.72 -19.71
N SER A 214 -10.70 -15.81 -18.92
CA SER A 214 -9.94 -15.00 -17.99
C SER A 214 -9.40 -15.81 -16.79
N PHE A 215 -10.03 -16.94 -16.46
CA PHE A 215 -9.67 -17.83 -15.35
C PHE A 215 -9.34 -17.09 -14.05
N GLY A 216 -10.23 -16.15 -13.63
CA GLY A 216 -10.06 -15.40 -12.39
C GLY A 216 -8.82 -14.50 -12.35
N GLY A 217 -8.47 -13.93 -13.52
CA GLY A 217 -7.33 -13.02 -13.65
C GLY A 217 -6.03 -13.65 -14.16
N LEU A 218 -6.00 -14.99 -14.37
CA LEU A 218 -4.81 -15.66 -14.86
C LEU A 218 -4.42 -15.19 -16.25
N ALA A 219 -5.39 -14.92 -17.14
CA ALA A 219 -5.11 -14.38 -18.47
C ALA A 219 -4.44 -12.99 -18.38
N ALA A 220 -4.95 -12.11 -17.52
CA ALA A 220 -4.34 -10.81 -17.28
C ALA A 220 -2.92 -10.93 -16.71
N LEU A 221 -2.72 -11.80 -15.72
CA LEU A 221 -1.40 -12.06 -15.12
C LEU A 221 -0.40 -12.53 -16.17
N LEU A 222 -0.75 -13.53 -16.97
CA LEU A 222 0.13 -14.08 -18.02
C LEU A 222 0.38 -13.06 -19.12
N GLY A 223 -0.62 -12.26 -19.52
CA GLY A 223 -0.47 -11.16 -20.48
C GLY A 223 0.52 -10.11 -20.01
N MET A 224 0.42 -9.69 -18.73
CA MET A 224 1.33 -8.72 -18.13
C MET A 224 2.75 -9.26 -17.98
N LEU A 225 2.92 -10.53 -17.56
CA LEU A 225 4.24 -11.19 -17.46
C LEU A 225 4.93 -11.35 -18.82
N ASN A 226 4.18 -11.42 -19.92
CA ASN A 226 4.68 -11.50 -21.29
C ASN A 226 4.77 -10.13 -21.97
N SER A 227 4.68 -9.02 -21.23
CA SER A 227 4.82 -7.67 -21.80
C SER A 227 6.18 -7.51 -22.47
N CYS A 228 6.19 -7.01 -23.71
CA CYS A 228 7.43 -6.61 -24.41
C CYS A 228 7.91 -5.21 -24.01
N ALA A 229 7.11 -4.43 -23.26
CA ALA A 229 7.51 -3.12 -22.78
C ALA A 229 8.47 -3.28 -21.60
N SER A 230 9.67 -2.71 -21.72
CA SER A 230 10.66 -2.70 -20.65
C SER A 230 10.15 -1.83 -19.47
N GLY A 231 10.48 -2.19 -18.25
CA GLY A 231 10.09 -1.41 -17.05
C GLY A 231 8.75 -1.81 -16.44
N VAL A 232 8.08 -2.86 -16.95
CA VAL A 232 6.89 -3.46 -16.33
C VAL A 232 7.31 -4.50 -15.30
N SER A 233 6.85 -4.32 -14.07
CA SER A 233 6.93 -5.30 -12.98
C SER A 233 5.53 -5.73 -12.59
N VAL A 234 5.30 -7.03 -12.41
CA VAL A 234 3.96 -7.57 -12.18
C VAL A 234 3.84 -8.08 -10.75
N VAL A 235 2.74 -7.71 -10.07
CA VAL A 235 2.38 -8.26 -8.76
C VAL A 235 1.31 -9.35 -8.92
N ASN A 236 0.93 -10.01 -7.81
CA ASN A 236 -0.11 -11.03 -7.85
C ASN A 236 -1.49 -10.44 -8.18
N ILE A 237 -2.43 -11.30 -8.56
CA ILE A 237 -3.83 -10.95 -8.89
C ILE A 237 -4.48 -10.24 -7.69
N ASP A 238 -5.20 -9.15 -7.96
CA ASP A 238 -5.90 -8.31 -6.98
C ASP A 238 -5.00 -7.76 -5.85
N ASN A 239 -3.71 -7.63 -6.07
CA ASN A 239 -2.77 -7.19 -5.04
C ASN A 239 -2.43 -5.69 -5.15
N GLY A 240 -3.43 -4.84 -4.95
CA GLY A 240 -3.28 -3.38 -4.90
C GLY A 240 -2.34 -2.95 -3.78
N PHE A 241 -2.47 -3.58 -2.60
CA PHE A 241 -1.58 -3.35 -1.45
C PHE A 241 -0.11 -3.60 -1.79
N GLY A 242 0.21 -4.74 -2.41
CA GLY A 242 1.59 -5.08 -2.77
C GLY A 242 2.18 -4.11 -3.78
N ALA A 243 1.39 -3.68 -4.77
CA ALA A 243 1.81 -2.67 -5.74
C ALA A 243 2.09 -1.33 -5.07
N ALA A 244 1.22 -0.88 -4.17
CA ALA A 244 1.40 0.37 -3.42
C ALA A 244 2.66 0.33 -2.54
N ASN A 245 2.92 -0.80 -1.88
CA ASN A 245 4.13 -0.96 -1.06
C ASN A 245 5.41 -0.84 -1.91
N ILE A 246 5.47 -1.51 -3.07
CA ILE A 246 6.61 -1.41 -4.00
C ILE A 246 6.76 0.02 -4.52
N ALA A 247 5.65 0.64 -4.97
CA ALA A 247 5.66 2.01 -5.46
C ALA A 247 6.11 3.00 -4.39
N SER A 248 5.66 2.82 -3.14
CA SER A 248 6.08 3.64 -2.00
C SER A 248 7.59 3.50 -1.74
N LEU A 249 8.14 2.29 -1.75
CA LEU A 249 9.59 2.07 -1.62
C LEU A 249 10.37 2.82 -2.71
N ILE A 250 9.95 2.72 -3.97
CA ILE A 250 10.58 3.44 -5.10
C ILE A 250 10.47 4.96 -4.92
N ASN A 251 9.33 5.44 -4.43
CA ASN A 251 9.07 6.87 -4.31
C ASN A 251 9.81 7.53 -3.14
N HIS A 252 10.23 6.75 -2.13
CA HIS A 252 11.04 7.23 -1.01
C HIS A 252 12.56 7.12 -1.26
N LEU A 253 13.01 6.31 -2.26
CA LEU A 253 14.41 6.25 -2.70
C LEU A 253 14.82 7.54 -3.42
#